data_40109465803b0da629bf8df5e7c3a224
#
_entry.id   40109465803b0da629bf8df5e7c3a224
#
_cell.length_a   1.000
_cell.length_b   1.000
_cell.length_c   1.000
_cell.angle_alpha   90.00
_cell.angle_beta   90.00
_cell.angle_gamma   90.00
#
_symmetry.space_group_name_H-M   'P 1'
#
loop_
_entity.id
_entity.type
_entity.pdbx_description
1 polymer ?
#
loop_
_entity_poly.entity_id
_entity_poly.type
_entity_poly.pdbx_seq_one_letter_code
_entity_poly.pdbx_strand_id
1 'polypeptide(L)'
;MTGPRIGVLALQGDVREHAVALAALGADVARVRRPDDLAAVQGLVIPGGESSVIDKLARAFELRDPLREAIAGGLPVYGTCAGLILLAERIVDGIAGQQTFGGLDVTVRRNAFGSQVDSFETDLDVPSLGAPPVHAAFIRAPLIEQVGARAEPLAHLSD
;
A
#
# COMPACT_ATOMS: atom_id res chain seq x y z
N MET A 1 -14.27 13.79 20.46
CA MET A 1 -13.45 12.55 20.43
C MET A 1 -12.60 12.56 19.18
N THR A 2 -11.33 12.35 19.33
CA THR A 2 -10.44 12.15 18.18
C THR A 2 -10.67 10.75 17.63
N GLY A 3 -10.69 10.62 16.29
CA GLY A 3 -10.77 9.32 15.63
C GLY A 3 -9.51 8.48 15.87
N PRO A 4 -9.42 7.30 15.25
CA PRO A 4 -8.25 6.45 15.39
C PRO A 4 -6.99 7.17 14.86
N ARG A 5 -5.87 6.91 15.51
CA ARG A 5 -4.59 7.45 15.07
C ARG A 5 -4.02 6.59 13.95
N ILE A 6 -4.05 7.14 12.73
CA ILE A 6 -3.61 6.46 11.52
C ILE A 6 -2.33 7.11 11.01
N GLY A 7 -1.30 6.28 10.83
CA GLY A 7 -0.04 6.71 10.24
C GLY A 7 -0.08 6.67 8.71
N VAL A 8 0.62 7.60 8.09
CA VAL A 8 0.99 7.52 6.67
C VAL A 8 2.51 7.41 6.62
N LEU A 9 3.02 6.36 5.99
CA LEU A 9 4.46 6.19 5.81
C LEU A 9 5.00 7.33 4.96
N ALA A 10 5.81 8.20 5.57
CA ALA A 10 6.16 9.49 5.01
C ALA A 10 7.64 9.54 4.58
N LEU A 11 8.05 8.57 3.77
CA LEU A 11 9.40 8.48 3.21
C LEU A 11 9.47 9.05 1.81
N GLN A 12 8.52 8.70 0.95
CA GLN A 12 8.41 9.17 -0.43
C GLN A 12 7.00 8.89 -0.94
N GLY A 13 6.50 9.67 -1.89
CA GLY A 13 5.25 9.43 -2.59
C GLY A 13 4.07 10.28 -2.12
N ASP A 14 2.87 9.77 -2.29
CA ASP A 14 1.60 10.49 -2.14
C ASP A 14 1.16 10.63 -0.68
N VAL A 15 2.06 11.06 0.17
CA VAL A 15 1.83 11.20 1.63
C VAL A 15 0.72 12.20 1.93
N ARG A 16 0.78 13.35 1.29
CA ARG A 16 -0.18 14.44 1.51
C ARG A 16 -1.60 14.05 1.13
N GLU A 17 -1.78 13.40 0.00
CA GLU A 17 -3.08 13.00 -0.54
C GLU A 17 -3.76 12.03 0.43
N HIS A 18 -3.06 11.03 0.93
CA HIS A 18 -3.58 10.12 1.95
C HIS A 18 -3.86 10.80 3.28
N ALA A 19 -2.97 11.70 3.71
CA ALA A 19 -3.17 12.43 4.95
C ALA A 19 -4.43 13.30 4.92
N VAL A 20 -4.67 13.99 3.80
CA VAL A 20 -5.88 14.81 3.61
C VAL A 20 -7.15 13.94 3.61
N ALA A 21 -7.13 12.81 2.88
CA ALA A 21 -8.28 11.91 2.81
C ALA A 21 -8.61 11.31 4.19
N LEU A 22 -7.61 10.86 4.92
CA LEU A 22 -7.80 10.30 6.27
C LEU A 22 -8.33 11.33 7.27
N ALA A 23 -7.80 12.55 7.22
CA ALA A 23 -8.26 13.65 8.07
C ALA A 23 -9.73 14.00 7.78
N ALA A 24 -10.12 14.01 6.51
CA ALA A 24 -11.52 14.24 6.09
C ALA A 24 -12.46 13.14 6.61
N LEU A 25 -11.96 11.93 6.84
CA LEU A 25 -12.71 10.82 7.44
C LEU A 25 -12.70 10.83 8.98
N GLY A 26 -12.06 11.81 9.59
CA GLY A 26 -12.04 11.98 11.04
C GLY A 26 -10.90 11.27 11.76
N ALA A 27 -9.90 10.76 11.05
CA ALA A 27 -8.73 10.16 11.67
C ALA A 27 -7.80 11.22 12.27
N ASP A 28 -7.12 10.86 13.37
CA ASP A 28 -5.94 11.57 13.85
C ASP A 28 -4.73 11.09 13.03
N VAL A 29 -4.27 11.92 12.08
CA VAL A 29 -3.25 11.51 11.11
C VAL A 29 -1.85 11.81 11.61
N ALA A 30 -0.98 10.80 11.58
CA ALA A 30 0.43 10.91 11.91
C ALA A 30 1.30 10.59 10.68
N ARG A 31 2.38 11.36 10.49
CA ARG A 31 3.42 11.03 9.51
C ARG A 31 4.43 10.12 10.16
N VAL A 32 4.63 8.93 9.58
CA VAL A 32 5.55 7.93 10.10
C VAL A 32 6.87 8.00 9.33
N ARG A 33 7.93 8.37 10.03
CA ARG A 33 9.30 8.48 9.50
C ARG A 33 10.31 7.75 10.36
N ARG A 34 9.97 7.43 11.59
CA ARG A 34 10.84 6.80 12.58
C ARG A 34 10.11 5.67 13.30
N PRO A 35 10.85 4.74 13.91
CA PRO A 35 10.24 3.66 14.69
C PRO A 35 9.28 4.12 15.78
N ASP A 36 9.59 5.22 16.47
CA ASP A 36 8.71 5.77 17.53
C ASP A 36 7.37 6.27 16.95
N ASP A 37 7.39 6.86 15.76
CA ASP A 37 6.17 7.28 15.08
C ASP A 37 5.27 6.07 14.77
N LEU A 38 5.88 4.98 14.30
CA LEU A 38 5.18 3.73 13.99
C LEU A 38 4.56 3.10 15.23
N ALA A 39 5.25 3.12 16.35
CA ALA A 39 4.75 2.56 17.61
C ALA A 39 3.52 3.30 18.15
N ALA A 40 3.28 4.52 17.71
CA ALA A 40 2.20 5.39 18.21
C ALA A 40 0.90 5.29 17.40
N VAL A 41 0.85 4.49 16.31
CA VAL A 41 -0.33 4.42 15.43
C VAL A 41 -1.11 3.13 15.59
N GLN A 42 -2.41 3.20 15.30
CA GLN A 42 -3.35 2.07 15.35
C GLN A 42 -3.59 1.43 13.99
N GLY A 43 -3.14 2.08 12.93
CA GLY A 43 -3.18 1.61 11.56
C GLY A 43 -2.18 2.39 10.72
N LEU A 44 -1.84 1.87 9.55
CA LEU A 44 -0.84 2.46 8.67
C LEU A 44 -1.30 2.45 7.22
N VAL A 45 -1.07 3.55 6.53
CA VAL A 45 -1.18 3.63 5.06
C VAL A 45 0.23 3.71 4.47
N ILE A 46 0.52 2.83 3.52
CA ILE A 46 1.73 2.89 2.70
C ILE A 46 1.32 3.50 1.36
N PRO A 47 1.77 4.73 1.05
CA PRO A 47 1.30 5.46 -0.11
C PRO A 47 1.88 4.94 -1.43
N GLY A 48 1.26 5.35 -2.53
CA GLY A 48 1.83 5.26 -3.85
C GLY A 48 3.09 6.11 -4.00
N GLY A 49 3.91 5.79 -4.97
CA GLY A 49 5.17 6.45 -5.24
C GLY A 49 6.12 5.49 -5.96
N GLU A 50 7.40 5.55 -5.64
CA GLU A 50 8.42 4.66 -6.18
C GLU A 50 8.82 3.61 -5.14
N SER A 51 8.38 2.37 -5.33
CA SER A 51 8.56 1.29 -4.34
C SER A 51 10.02 1.01 -4.01
N SER A 52 10.92 1.08 -4.99
CA SER A 52 12.35 0.86 -4.76
C SER A 52 12.99 1.97 -3.93
N VAL A 53 12.52 3.19 -4.06
CA VAL A 53 12.98 4.35 -3.27
C VAL A 53 12.46 4.23 -1.83
N ILE A 54 11.19 3.91 -1.66
CA ILE A 54 10.60 3.71 -0.32
C ILE A 54 11.33 2.59 0.41
N ASP A 55 11.61 1.47 -0.25
CA ASP A 55 12.39 0.37 0.31
C ASP A 55 13.79 0.83 0.77
N LYS A 56 14.51 1.54 -0.09
CA LYS A 56 15.85 2.05 0.25
C LYS A 56 15.81 3.00 1.44
N LEU A 57 14.84 3.92 1.47
CA LEU A 57 14.69 4.87 2.56
C LEU A 57 14.28 4.18 3.87
N ALA A 58 13.40 3.17 3.81
CA ALA A 58 13.03 2.40 4.98
C ALA A 58 14.24 1.69 5.61
N ARG A 59 15.11 1.15 4.77
CA ARG A 59 16.37 0.55 5.25
C ARG A 59 17.33 1.59 5.80
N ALA A 60 17.49 2.72 5.12
CA ALA A 60 18.40 3.80 5.54
C ALA A 60 17.99 4.43 6.87
N PHE A 61 16.70 4.55 7.14
CA PHE A 61 16.15 5.10 8.39
C PHE A 61 15.81 4.03 9.43
N GLU A 62 16.25 2.80 9.24
CA GLU A 62 16.04 1.68 10.18
C GLU A 62 14.56 1.40 10.47
N LEU A 63 13.68 1.70 9.52
CA LEU A 63 12.23 1.46 9.61
C LEU A 63 11.81 0.09 9.09
N ARG A 64 12.62 -0.54 8.25
CA ARG A 64 12.22 -1.79 7.57
C ARG A 64 11.85 -2.89 8.55
N ASP A 65 12.70 -3.19 9.49
CA ASP A 65 12.47 -4.26 10.46
C ASP A 65 11.30 -3.93 11.41
N PRO A 66 11.19 -2.72 11.98
CA PRO A 66 10.00 -2.31 12.72
C PRO A 66 8.70 -2.40 11.92
N LEU A 67 8.70 -2.03 10.63
CA LEU A 67 7.53 -2.18 9.77
C LEU A 67 7.14 -3.64 9.59
N ARG A 68 8.10 -4.50 9.31
CA ARG A 68 7.85 -5.94 9.16
C ARG A 68 7.30 -6.56 10.43
N GLU A 69 7.86 -6.22 11.56
CA GLU A 69 7.41 -6.70 12.88
C GLU A 69 5.99 -6.21 13.20
N ALA A 70 5.69 -4.94 12.94
CA ALA A 70 4.37 -4.37 13.18
C ALA A 70 3.31 -5.04 12.29
N ILE A 71 3.61 -5.24 11.01
CA ILE A 71 2.71 -5.92 10.06
C ILE A 71 2.48 -7.37 10.49
N ALA A 72 3.54 -8.10 10.79
CA ALA A 72 3.44 -9.49 11.25
C ALA A 72 2.69 -9.60 12.59
N GLY A 73 2.81 -8.59 13.44
CA GLY A 73 2.12 -8.49 14.72
C GLY A 73 0.64 -8.10 14.64
N GLY A 74 0.12 -7.83 13.43
CA GLY A 74 -1.31 -7.57 13.23
C GLY A 74 -1.69 -6.11 13.11
N LEU A 75 -0.75 -5.17 12.94
CA LEU A 75 -1.08 -3.79 12.62
C LEU A 75 -1.89 -3.74 11.33
N PRO A 76 -3.12 -3.17 11.33
CA PRO A 76 -3.87 -2.97 10.09
C PRO A 76 -3.10 -2.05 9.14
N VAL A 77 -2.91 -2.50 7.90
CA VAL A 77 -2.16 -1.75 6.88
C VAL A 77 -2.93 -1.71 5.57
N TYR A 78 -2.94 -0.54 4.95
CA TYR A 78 -3.50 -0.33 3.62
C TYR A 78 -2.40 0.18 2.69
N GLY A 79 -2.17 -0.50 1.56
CA GLY A 79 -1.15 -0.13 0.59
C GLY A 79 -1.75 0.20 -0.77
N THR A 80 -1.41 1.36 -1.33
CA THR A 80 -1.85 1.79 -2.66
C THR A 80 -0.67 1.80 -3.63
N CYS A 81 -0.85 1.26 -4.84
CA CYS A 81 0.16 1.23 -5.90
C CYS A 81 1.52 0.70 -5.40
N ALA A 82 2.52 1.57 -5.19
CA ALA A 82 3.80 1.19 -4.60
C ALA A 82 3.66 0.54 -3.21
N GLY A 83 2.66 0.95 -2.43
CA GLY A 83 2.33 0.34 -1.14
C GLY A 83 1.89 -1.11 -1.27
N LEU A 84 1.12 -1.45 -2.31
CA LEU A 84 0.79 -2.84 -2.61
C LEU A 84 2.05 -3.67 -2.93
N ILE A 85 2.96 -3.12 -3.73
CA ILE A 85 4.24 -3.77 -4.06
C ILE A 85 5.02 -4.07 -2.77
N LEU A 86 5.09 -3.12 -1.86
CA LEU A 86 5.85 -3.26 -0.60
C LEU A 86 5.20 -4.24 0.38
N LEU A 87 3.90 -4.42 0.34
CA LEU A 87 3.19 -5.41 1.16
C LEU A 87 3.23 -6.81 0.57
N ALA A 88 3.46 -6.96 -0.73
CA ALA A 88 3.53 -8.27 -1.38
C ALA A 88 4.69 -9.09 -0.81
N GLU A 89 4.47 -10.37 -0.61
CA GLU A 89 5.53 -11.29 -0.20
C GLU A 89 6.50 -11.60 -1.34
N ARG A 90 6.05 -11.46 -2.59
CA ARG A 90 6.85 -11.77 -3.79
C ARG A 90 6.69 -10.68 -4.84
N ILE A 91 7.80 -10.25 -5.43
CA ILE A 91 7.83 -9.29 -6.55
C ILE A 91 8.43 -9.93 -7.78
N VAL A 92 7.81 -9.68 -8.94
CA VAL A 92 8.37 -9.94 -10.28
C VAL A 92 8.73 -8.59 -10.92
N ASP A 93 9.83 -8.53 -11.64
CA ASP A 93 10.36 -7.32 -12.29
C ASP A 93 10.74 -6.19 -11.31
N GLY A 94 11.17 -6.55 -10.12
CA GLY A 94 11.76 -5.59 -9.18
C GLY A 94 13.14 -5.13 -9.63
N ILE A 95 13.58 -3.99 -9.10
CA ILE A 95 14.97 -3.53 -9.25
C ILE A 95 15.89 -4.47 -8.45
N ALA A 96 17.09 -4.70 -8.96
CA ALA A 96 18.08 -5.55 -8.28
C ALA A 96 18.26 -5.13 -6.82
N GLY A 97 18.09 -6.08 -5.90
CA GLY A 97 18.19 -5.85 -4.46
C GLY A 97 16.97 -5.24 -3.81
N GLN A 98 15.89 -4.94 -4.56
CA GLN A 98 14.64 -4.46 -4.00
C GLN A 98 14.02 -5.51 -3.08
N GLN A 99 13.56 -5.06 -1.90
CA GLN A 99 12.90 -5.90 -0.91
C GLN A 99 11.49 -5.37 -0.63
N THR A 100 10.66 -6.21 -0.01
CA THR A 100 9.33 -5.83 0.46
C THR A 100 9.24 -5.92 1.98
N PHE A 101 8.17 -5.38 2.54
CA PHE A 101 7.86 -5.55 3.96
C PHE A 101 7.14 -6.87 4.21
N GLY A 102 6.41 -7.37 3.23
CA GLY A 102 5.60 -8.58 3.35
C GLY A 102 4.26 -8.33 4.02
N GLY A 103 3.60 -9.41 4.38
CA GLY A 103 2.31 -9.38 5.08
C GLY A 103 1.11 -9.67 4.19
N LEU A 104 1.23 -9.51 2.88
CA LEU A 104 0.18 -9.85 1.92
C LEU A 104 0.67 -10.99 1.02
N ASP A 105 0.00 -12.13 1.11
CA ASP A 105 0.37 -13.37 0.40
C ASP A 105 -0.01 -13.30 -1.08
N VAL A 106 0.68 -12.46 -1.82
CA VAL A 106 0.50 -12.27 -3.26
C VAL A 106 1.84 -12.19 -3.97
N THR A 107 1.83 -12.50 -5.27
CA THR A 107 2.94 -12.21 -6.19
C THR A 107 2.53 -11.04 -7.07
N VAL A 108 3.33 -10.00 -7.06
CA VAL A 108 3.05 -8.75 -7.78
C VAL A 108 4.08 -8.53 -8.87
N ARG A 109 3.62 -8.23 -10.08
CA ARG A 109 4.45 -7.72 -11.17
C ARG A 109 4.43 -6.20 -11.11
N ARG A 110 5.60 -5.60 -10.99
CA ARG A 110 5.74 -4.17 -10.69
C ARG A 110 5.25 -3.26 -11.82
N ASN A 111 5.49 -3.58 -13.08
CA ASN A 111 5.18 -2.75 -14.25
C ASN A 111 4.35 -3.55 -15.28
N ALA A 112 3.17 -4.02 -14.87
CA ALA A 112 2.38 -4.94 -15.69
C ALA A 112 1.66 -4.30 -16.88
N PHE A 113 1.35 -3.00 -16.79
CA PHE A 113 0.54 -2.30 -17.80
C PHE A 113 1.36 -1.52 -18.83
N GLY A 114 2.65 -1.81 -19.00
CA GLY A 114 3.50 -1.24 -20.04
C GLY A 114 3.68 0.28 -19.96
N SER A 115 3.32 0.99 -21.00
CA SER A 115 3.43 2.45 -21.03
C SER A 115 2.23 3.14 -20.37
N GLN A 116 2.36 4.43 -20.05
CA GLN A 116 1.26 5.25 -19.52
C GLN A 116 0.02 5.30 -20.42
N VAL A 117 0.17 4.96 -21.69
CA VAL A 117 -0.91 4.95 -22.68
C VAL A 117 -1.97 3.91 -22.35
N ASP A 118 -1.61 2.88 -21.58
CA ASP A 118 -2.51 1.80 -21.21
C ASP A 118 -3.27 2.07 -19.90
N SER A 119 -3.19 3.29 -19.37
CA SER A 119 -3.96 3.70 -18.19
C SER A 119 -5.45 3.82 -18.53
N PHE A 120 -6.31 3.39 -17.60
CA PHE A 120 -7.76 3.42 -17.80
C PHE A 120 -8.49 3.63 -16.46
N GLU A 121 -9.75 4.02 -16.56
CA GLU A 121 -10.65 4.16 -15.43
C GLU A 121 -11.85 3.21 -15.60
N THR A 122 -12.32 2.66 -14.50
CA THR A 122 -13.51 1.80 -14.50
C THR A 122 -14.19 1.81 -13.14
N ASP A 123 -15.45 1.47 -13.12
CA ASP A 123 -16.16 1.23 -11.86
C ASP A 123 -16.08 -0.24 -11.49
N LEU A 124 -15.66 -0.52 -10.26
CA LEU A 124 -15.53 -1.86 -9.72
C LEU A 124 -16.62 -2.17 -8.72
N ASP A 125 -17.28 -3.29 -8.91
CA ASP A 125 -18.11 -3.87 -7.87
C ASP A 125 -17.22 -4.52 -6.80
N VAL A 126 -17.35 -4.03 -5.58
CA VAL A 126 -16.66 -4.58 -4.41
C VAL A 126 -17.74 -5.06 -3.44
N PRO A 127 -18.12 -6.33 -3.49
CA PRO A 127 -19.27 -6.85 -2.72
C PRO A 127 -19.18 -6.56 -1.22
N SER A 128 -17.98 -6.61 -0.65
CA SER A 128 -17.75 -6.33 0.77
C SER A 128 -18.00 -4.87 1.17
N LEU A 129 -17.98 -3.94 0.21
CA LEU A 129 -18.26 -2.52 0.44
C LEU A 129 -19.70 -2.13 0.07
N GLY A 130 -20.38 -2.96 -0.71
CA GLY A 130 -21.73 -2.67 -1.19
C GLY A 130 -21.78 -1.62 -2.30
N ALA A 131 -22.93 -1.02 -2.50
CA ALA A 131 -23.17 0.02 -3.51
C ALA A 131 -22.90 1.42 -2.95
N PRO A 132 -22.49 2.41 -3.79
CA PRO A 132 -22.24 2.29 -5.23
C PRO A 132 -20.92 1.59 -5.56
N PRO A 133 -20.67 1.22 -6.83
CA PRO A 133 -19.37 0.72 -7.27
C PRO A 133 -18.24 1.70 -6.95
N VAL A 134 -17.05 1.17 -6.75
CA VAL A 134 -15.85 1.98 -6.48
C VAL A 134 -15.25 2.43 -7.81
N HIS A 135 -15.15 3.74 -8.01
CA HIS A 135 -14.44 4.28 -9.17
C HIS A 135 -12.93 4.10 -9.00
N ALA A 136 -12.32 3.37 -9.92
CA ALA A 136 -10.90 3.03 -9.86
C ALA A 136 -10.15 3.53 -11.10
N ALA A 137 -9.04 4.20 -10.87
CA ALA A 137 -8.11 4.63 -11.91
C ALA A 137 -6.85 3.76 -11.86
N PHE A 138 -6.52 3.15 -12.99
CA PHE A 138 -5.34 2.31 -13.15
C PHE A 138 -4.27 3.04 -13.94
N ILE A 139 -3.21 3.48 -13.26
CA ILE A 139 -2.10 4.25 -13.85
C ILE A 139 -0.81 3.52 -13.52
N ARG A 140 -0.20 2.84 -14.48
CA ARG A 140 1.01 2.03 -14.27
C ARG A 140 0.90 1.13 -13.02
N ALA A 141 -0.30 0.73 -12.72
CA ALA A 141 -0.57 -0.04 -11.52
C ALA A 141 0.17 -1.38 -11.58
N PRO A 142 0.66 -1.88 -10.44
CA PRO A 142 1.17 -3.24 -10.40
C PRO A 142 0.03 -4.24 -10.68
N LEU A 143 0.38 -5.39 -11.24
CA LEU A 143 -0.55 -6.50 -11.41
C LEU A 143 -0.32 -7.55 -10.34
N ILE A 144 -1.37 -7.98 -9.68
CA ILE A 144 -1.34 -9.17 -8.82
C ILE A 144 -1.43 -10.39 -9.74
N GLU A 145 -0.33 -11.13 -9.90
CA GLU A 145 -0.27 -12.31 -10.77
C GLU A 145 -0.76 -13.57 -10.07
N GLN A 146 -0.50 -13.68 -8.78
CA GLN A 146 -0.88 -14.84 -7.96
C GLN A 146 -1.38 -14.38 -6.61
N VAL A 147 -2.46 -15.00 -6.16
CA VAL A 147 -3.01 -14.81 -4.83
C VAL A 147 -2.79 -16.10 -4.05
N GLY A 148 -2.08 -16.03 -2.95
CA GLY A 148 -1.84 -17.16 -2.07
C GLY A 148 -3.04 -17.48 -1.17
N ALA A 149 -2.95 -18.56 -0.42
CA ALA A 149 -4.04 -19.06 0.42
C ALA A 149 -4.43 -18.11 1.57
N ARG A 150 -3.54 -17.19 1.96
CA ARG A 150 -3.76 -16.25 3.06
C ARG A 150 -4.23 -14.86 2.60
N ALA A 151 -4.54 -14.70 1.32
CA ALA A 151 -5.05 -13.46 0.76
C ALA A 151 -6.38 -13.72 0.04
N GLU A 152 -7.26 -12.74 0.07
CA GLU A 152 -8.57 -12.80 -0.54
C GLU A 152 -8.78 -11.63 -1.51
N PRO A 153 -9.03 -11.88 -2.80
CA PRO A 153 -9.43 -10.83 -3.73
C PRO A 153 -10.83 -10.32 -3.38
N LEU A 154 -10.98 -9.00 -3.29
CA LEU A 154 -12.27 -8.37 -3.01
C LEU A 154 -13.00 -7.90 -4.27
N ALA A 155 -12.27 -7.73 -5.36
CA ALA A 155 -12.82 -7.34 -6.66
C ALA A 155 -11.88 -7.81 -7.79
N HIS A 156 -12.43 -7.95 -8.98
CA HIS A 156 -11.71 -8.29 -10.19
C HIS A 156 -12.12 -7.36 -11.32
N LEU A 157 -11.18 -7.09 -12.23
CA LEU A 157 -11.52 -6.51 -13.51
C LEU A 157 -12.24 -7.57 -14.35
N SER A 158 -13.33 -7.17 -15.00
CA SER A 158 -13.93 -7.99 -16.06
C SER A 158 -13.04 -7.92 -17.30
N ASP A 159 -12.81 -9.06 -17.95
CA ASP A 159 -12.06 -9.19 -19.21
C ASP A 159 -12.71 -8.39 -20.36
#